data_6ad9662e574551ce3b3ab0ff4a7fa2b6
#
_entry.id   6ad9662e574551ce3b3ab0ff4a7fa2b6
#
_cell.length_a   1.000
_cell.length_b   1.000
_cell.length_c   1.000
_cell.angle_alpha   90.00
_cell.angle_beta   90.00
_cell.angle_gamma   90.00
#
_symmetry.space_group_name_H-M   'P 1'
#
loop_
_entity.id
_entity.type
_entity.pdbx_description
1 polymer ?
#
loop_
_entity_poly.entity_id
_entity_poly.type
_entity_poly.pdbx_seq_one_letter_code
_entity_poly.pdbx_strand_id
1 'polypeptide(L)'
;MYRKHAKKYWYSFILGPFFMVLEACGEFILPYINANIIDKGAASGDIAYILKNGAYMALIAVFMLITGVLGANFAVRGATRFAAGVRKDVFDKIQTYSFSNIDDFTTGSLITRITNDITQIQNFTNTLLRGFFRSPIMLIGALIMSFMLNRTLAWVMLAVVPFLAIAIALIITTASPRYTKMQKQIDMLNIDIQETVTNERVIKSFVREEYEKEKFGKINDELVEKSTSALKMMLLMQPVSALAINVTTLLVVWIAGRQIMIGDMELGTLTAFITYLSQVLTALNFLANIVLQGTRANASHKRIAEVMNAKVDIDNSLVEDGEKKINSGSIEFKNVSFRYFKNNKEKVLDNINLSINNGELIGIIGPTGSGKTTLVSLISRLYDADEGEVIVDGENVKNIPIEALRDSVAVVLQKNTLFSGTIEENLRWGKPNATMEELREATRIAQADAFITSFKDGYSEELEQGGVNLSGGQKQRVCIARALLKSPKIIILDDSTSAVDTATDASIRRALRERLAGVTKLIIAQRINSVMDADRIIVMDKGKVAGYGTHGELIKDCSVYREIYYSQKDKEENDG
;
A
#
# COMPACT_ATOMS: atom_id res chain seq x y z
N MET A 1 -5.27 -0.19 17.57
CA MET A 1 -5.99 -0.26 16.31
C MET A 1 -6.93 -1.49 16.24
N TYR A 2 -6.45 -2.74 16.16
CA TYR A 2 -7.26 -3.96 15.97
C TYR A 2 -8.35 -4.16 17.02
N ARG A 3 -8.02 -3.98 18.31
CA ARG A 3 -8.98 -4.14 19.41
C ARG A 3 -10.20 -3.22 19.29
N LYS A 4 -10.03 -2.00 18.77
CA LYS A 4 -11.10 -1.03 18.52
C LYS A 4 -12.12 -1.58 17.51
N HIS A 5 -11.64 -2.13 16.39
CA HIS A 5 -12.51 -2.65 15.33
C HIS A 5 -13.11 -4.01 15.68
N ALA A 6 -12.35 -4.91 16.34
CA ALA A 6 -12.90 -6.16 16.85
C ALA A 6 -14.03 -5.89 17.87
N LYS A 7 -13.86 -4.94 18.79
CA LYS A 7 -14.89 -4.57 19.77
C LYS A 7 -16.13 -3.97 19.10
N LYS A 8 -15.98 -3.21 18.01
CA LYS A 8 -17.11 -2.61 17.29
C LYS A 8 -18.03 -3.68 16.67
N TYR A 9 -17.44 -4.80 16.23
CA TYR A 9 -18.16 -5.92 15.57
C TYR A 9 -18.14 -7.21 16.40
N TRP A 10 -18.09 -7.07 17.74
CA TRP A 10 -17.96 -8.18 18.69
C TRP A 10 -18.95 -9.32 18.46
N TYR A 11 -20.19 -8.96 18.09
CA TYR A 11 -21.22 -9.96 17.79
C TYR A 11 -20.83 -10.92 16.67
N SER A 12 -20.16 -10.44 15.62
CA SER A 12 -19.66 -11.30 14.53
C SER A 12 -18.51 -12.20 14.99
N PHE A 13 -17.68 -11.70 15.90
CA PHE A 13 -16.54 -12.44 16.47
C PHE A 13 -16.97 -13.51 17.47
N ILE A 14 -18.20 -13.43 18.01
CA ILE A 14 -18.78 -14.44 18.92
C ILE A 14 -19.75 -15.35 18.17
N LEU A 15 -20.71 -14.79 17.44
CA LEU A 15 -21.75 -15.60 16.77
C LEU A 15 -21.18 -16.43 15.61
N GLY A 16 -20.15 -15.92 14.88
CA GLY A 16 -19.50 -16.70 13.84
C GLY A 16 -18.95 -18.02 14.36
N PRO A 17 -17.98 -18.01 15.30
CA PRO A 17 -17.47 -19.21 15.93
C PRO A 17 -18.55 -20.06 16.62
N PHE A 18 -19.52 -19.44 17.30
CA PHE A 18 -20.61 -20.16 17.97
C PHE A 18 -21.40 -21.03 17.00
N PHE A 19 -21.85 -20.49 15.88
CA PHE A 19 -22.58 -21.26 14.87
C PHE A 19 -21.70 -22.34 14.19
N MET A 20 -20.41 -22.05 13.98
CA MET A 20 -19.44 -23.02 13.44
C MET A 20 -19.22 -24.20 14.40
N VAL A 21 -19.25 -23.95 15.72
CA VAL A 21 -19.20 -24.99 16.75
C VAL A 21 -20.48 -25.86 16.74
N LEU A 22 -21.65 -25.22 16.63
CA LEU A 22 -22.92 -25.96 16.53
C LEU A 22 -22.98 -26.85 15.28
N GLU A 23 -22.48 -26.37 14.14
CA GLU A 23 -22.32 -27.16 12.93
C GLU A 23 -21.43 -28.39 13.19
N ALA A 24 -20.24 -28.18 13.82
CA ALA A 24 -19.32 -29.25 14.15
C ALA A 24 -19.94 -30.31 15.08
N CYS A 25 -20.82 -29.92 16.01
CA CYS A 25 -21.55 -30.86 16.86
C CYS A 25 -22.41 -31.80 16.04
N GLY A 26 -23.04 -31.34 14.97
CA GLY A 26 -23.80 -32.20 14.06
C GLY A 26 -22.91 -33.21 13.33
N GLU A 27 -21.69 -32.81 12.92
CA GLU A 27 -20.75 -33.66 12.17
C GLU A 27 -20.36 -34.94 12.93
N PHE A 28 -20.19 -34.91 14.25
CA PHE A 28 -19.86 -36.14 15.00
C PHE A 28 -21.08 -36.89 15.54
N ILE A 29 -22.27 -36.30 15.53
CA ILE A 29 -23.53 -37.00 15.88
C ILE A 29 -24.03 -37.87 14.71
N LEU A 30 -23.90 -37.39 13.47
CA LEU A 30 -24.40 -38.12 12.29
C LEU A 30 -23.80 -39.52 12.13
N PRO A 31 -22.48 -39.78 12.26
CA PRO A 31 -21.91 -41.11 12.16
C PRO A 31 -22.41 -42.05 13.28
N TYR A 32 -22.66 -41.51 14.47
CA TYR A 32 -23.23 -42.29 15.58
C TYR A 32 -24.66 -42.79 15.29
N ILE A 33 -25.52 -41.90 14.75
CA ILE A 33 -26.87 -42.27 14.34
C ILE A 33 -26.83 -43.27 13.20
N ASN A 34 -25.93 -43.08 12.22
CA ASN A 34 -25.74 -43.98 11.10
C ASN A 34 -25.33 -45.39 11.58
N ALA A 35 -24.42 -45.50 12.55
CA ALA A 35 -24.04 -46.76 13.17
C ALA A 35 -25.27 -47.46 13.77
N ASN A 36 -26.09 -46.75 14.55
CA ASN A 36 -27.30 -47.31 15.13
C ASN A 36 -28.33 -47.77 14.08
N ILE A 37 -28.45 -47.07 12.94
CA ILE A 37 -29.30 -47.50 11.83
C ILE A 37 -28.83 -48.85 11.28
N ILE A 38 -27.53 -49.03 11.09
CA ILE A 38 -26.95 -50.28 10.58
C ILE A 38 -27.10 -51.38 11.61
N ASP A 39 -26.70 -51.13 12.85
CA ASP A 39 -26.58 -52.13 13.90
C ASP A 39 -27.95 -52.60 14.43
N LYS A 40 -28.91 -51.68 14.60
CA LYS A 40 -30.22 -51.98 15.16
C LYS A 40 -31.32 -52.03 14.11
N GLY A 41 -31.29 -51.17 13.10
CA GLY A 41 -32.33 -51.11 12.08
C GLY A 41 -32.16 -52.15 10.98
N ALA A 42 -31.03 -52.16 10.30
CA ALA A 42 -30.77 -53.03 9.17
C ALA A 42 -30.58 -54.49 9.62
N ALA A 43 -29.88 -54.72 10.72
CA ALA A 43 -29.62 -56.05 11.24
C ALA A 43 -30.93 -56.80 11.72
N SER A 44 -31.91 -56.04 12.27
CA SER A 44 -33.20 -56.58 12.71
C SER A 44 -34.31 -56.49 11.64
N GLY A 45 -34.06 -55.79 10.50
CA GLY A 45 -35.10 -55.58 9.49
C GLY A 45 -36.18 -54.55 9.91
N ASP A 46 -35.93 -53.74 10.96
CA ASP A 46 -36.91 -52.76 11.47
C ASP A 46 -36.92 -51.50 10.62
N ILE A 47 -37.79 -51.48 9.61
CA ILE A 47 -37.97 -50.35 8.69
C ILE A 47 -38.43 -49.09 9.43
N ALA A 48 -39.24 -49.21 10.47
CA ALA A 48 -39.75 -48.09 11.24
C ALA A 48 -38.60 -47.38 11.99
N TYR A 49 -37.69 -48.16 12.59
CA TYR A 49 -36.49 -47.65 13.24
C TYR A 49 -35.56 -46.93 12.25
N ILE A 50 -35.35 -47.51 11.05
CA ILE A 50 -34.52 -46.89 9.99
C ILE A 50 -35.11 -45.55 9.54
N LEU A 51 -36.41 -45.51 9.24
CA LEU A 51 -37.10 -44.29 8.81
C LEU A 51 -37.07 -43.19 9.88
N LYS A 52 -37.29 -43.55 11.15
CA LYS A 52 -37.25 -42.61 12.27
C LYS A 52 -35.88 -42.00 12.45
N ASN A 53 -34.82 -42.81 12.48
CA ASN A 53 -33.44 -42.30 12.63
C ASN A 53 -32.94 -41.58 11.36
N GLY A 54 -33.38 -42.02 10.17
CA GLY A 54 -33.13 -41.28 8.91
C GLY A 54 -33.76 -39.90 8.92
N ALA A 55 -34.98 -39.77 9.46
CA ALA A 55 -35.62 -38.46 9.65
C ALA A 55 -34.83 -37.56 10.64
N TYR A 56 -34.30 -38.13 11.74
CA TYR A 56 -33.42 -37.38 12.65
C TYR A 56 -32.13 -36.94 11.96
N MET A 57 -31.49 -37.81 11.16
CA MET A 57 -30.31 -37.43 10.38
C MET A 57 -30.61 -36.27 9.41
N ALA A 58 -31.75 -36.32 8.72
CA ALA A 58 -32.17 -35.26 7.83
C ALA A 58 -32.40 -33.93 8.57
N LEU A 59 -33.03 -33.94 9.73
CA LEU A 59 -33.22 -32.77 10.58
C LEU A 59 -31.89 -32.19 11.06
N ILE A 60 -30.95 -33.04 11.50
CA ILE A 60 -29.61 -32.61 11.91
C ILE A 60 -28.86 -32.03 10.71
N ALA A 61 -28.94 -32.61 9.52
CA ALA A 61 -28.31 -32.09 8.32
C ALA A 61 -28.87 -30.70 7.94
N VAL A 62 -30.16 -30.47 8.02
CA VAL A 62 -30.79 -29.15 7.81
C VAL A 62 -30.34 -28.16 8.89
N PHE A 63 -30.27 -28.57 10.15
CA PHE A 63 -29.75 -27.75 11.24
C PHE A 63 -28.29 -27.35 10.99
N MET A 64 -27.44 -28.29 10.58
CA MET A 64 -26.03 -28.01 10.19
C MET A 64 -25.94 -27.07 9.02
N LEU A 65 -26.79 -27.22 7.99
CA LEU A 65 -26.83 -26.28 6.87
C LEU A 65 -27.13 -24.85 7.35
N ILE A 66 -28.17 -24.69 8.18
CA ILE A 66 -28.55 -23.37 8.71
C ILE A 66 -27.44 -22.78 9.57
N THR A 67 -26.88 -23.54 10.51
CA THR A 67 -25.81 -23.07 11.41
C THR A 67 -24.52 -22.77 10.63
N GLY A 68 -24.16 -23.60 9.65
CA GLY A 68 -23.01 -23.39 8.78
C GLY A 68 -23.11 -22.11 7.96
N VAL A 69 -24.28 -21.88 7.33
CA VAL A 69 -24.53 -20.63 6.56
C VAL A 69 -24.51 -19.40 7.46
N LEU A 70 -25.16 -19.47 8.63
CA LEU A 70 -25.15 -18.36 9.60
C LEU A 70 -23.73 -18.08 10.10
N GLY A 71 -22.98 -19.12 10.50
CA GLY A 71 -21.62 -19.01 10.97
C GLY A 71 -20.68 -18.41 9.92
N ALA A 72 -20.75 -18.89 8.68
CA ALA A 72 -19.98 -18.36 7.56
C ALA A 72 -20.32 -16.89 7.28
N ASN A 73 -21.62 -16.53 7.30
CA ASN A 73 -22.08 -15.16 7.06
C ASN A 73 -21.54 -14.19 8.14
N PHE A 74 -21.66 -14.54 9.43
CA PHE A 74 -21.10 -13.73 10.51
C PHE A 74 -19.59 -13.63 10.42
N ALA A 75 -18.87 -14.71 10.11
CA ALA A 75 -17.42 -14.71 9.98
C ALA A 75 -16.96 -13.81 8.84
N VAL A 76 -17.55 -13.93 7.64
CA VAL A 76 -17.20 -13.10 6.47
C VAL A 76 -17.52 -11.63 6.75
N ARG A 77 -18.71 -11.31 7.25
CA ARG A 77 -19.10 -9.94 7.59
C ARG A 77 -18.17 -9.34 8.65
N GLY A 78 -17.83 -10.11 9.69
CA GLY A 78 -16.92 -9.70 10.75
C GLY A 78 -15.53 -9.40 10.20
N ALA A 79 -14.93 -10.31 9.44
CA ALA A 79 -13.61 -10.16 8.86
C ALA A 79 -13.53 -8.98 7.87
N THR A 80 -14.54 -8.85 6.99
CA THR A 80 -14.56 -7.79 5.98
C THR A 80 -14.72 -6.39 6.61
N ARG A 81 -15.65 -6.23 7.55
CA ARG A 81 -15.85 -4.95 8.25
C ARG A 81 -14.68 -4.58 9.15
N PHE A 82 -14.06 -5.57 9.78
CA PHE A 82 -12.83 -5.39 10.54
C PHE A 82 -11.71 -4.87 9.64
N ALA A 83 -11.46 -5.53 8.50
CA ALA A 83 -10.45 -5.11 7.53
C ALA A 83 -10.71 -3.73 6.94
N ALA A 84 -11.97 -3.40 6.64
CA ALA A 84 -12.36 -2.07 6.19
C ALA A 84 -12.04 -0.98 7.22
N GLY A 85 -12.28 -1.26 8.51
CA GLY A 85 -11.91 -0.36 9.59
C GLY A 85 -10.40 -0.16 9.73
N VAL A 86 -9.64 -1.25 9.62
CA VAL A 86 -8.16 -1.20 9.62
C VAL A 86 -7.63 -0.40 8.42
N ARG A 87 -8.20 -0.62 7.22
CA ARG A 87 -7.82 0.11 6.01
C ARG A 87 -8.04 1.61 6.15
N LYS A 88 -9.18 1.98 6.73
CA LYS A 88 -9.46 3.40 7.02
C LYS A 88 -8.44 4.00 7.98
N ASP A 89 -8.16 3.35 9.11
CA ASP A 89 -7.19 3.86 10.10
C ASP A 89 -5.78 4.02 9.48
N VAL A 90 -5.36 3.07 8.62
CA VAL A 90 -4.06 3.14 7.92
C VAL A 90 -4.06 4.27 6.89
N PHE A 91 -5.14 4.44 6.14
CA PHE A 91 -5.28 5.53 5.18
C PHE A 91 -5.27 6.90 5.88
N ASP A 92 -6.06 7.05 6.95
CA ASP A 92 -6.10 8.27 7.76
C ASP A 92 -4.70 8.60 8.32
N LYS A 93 -3.93 7.59 8.76
CA LYS A 93 -2.55 7.77 9.23
C LYS A 93 -1.61 8.25 8.12
N ILE A 94 -1.70 7.66 6.92
CA ILE A 94 -0.88 8.07 5.77
C ILE A 94 -1.18 9.52 5.35
N GLN A 95 -2.43 9.98 5.47
CA GLN A 95 -2.78 11.38 5.20
C GLN A 95 -2.10 12.38 6.18
N THR A 96 -1.64 11.91 7.34
CA THR A 96 -0.88 12.76 8.28
C THR A 96 0.62 12.76 8.02
N TYR A 97 1.13 11.98 7.05
CA TYR A 97 2.55 11.86 6.78
C TYR A 97 3.13 13.14 6.17
N SER A 98 4.36 13.45 6.56
CA SER A 98 5.22 14.41 5.88
C SER A 98 5.83 13.81 4.60
N PHE A 99 6.48 14.64 3.79
CA PHE A 99 7.22 14.17 2.63
C PHE A 99 8.36 13.21 3.02
N SER A 100 9.07 13.49 4.12
CA SER A 100 10.10 12.61 4.67
C SER A 100 9.55 11.20 4.95
N ASN A 101 8.38 11.08 5.57
CA ASN A 101 7.75 9.79 5.80
C ASN A 101 7.39 9.06 4.48
N ILE A 102 6.93 9.81 3.46
CA ILE A 102 6.58 9.22 2.15
C ILE A 102 7.83 8.72 1.43
N ASP A 103 8.95 9.45 1.53
CA ASP A 103 10.23 9.06 0.96
C ASP A 103 10.77 7.78 1.63
N ASP A 104 10.67 7.66 2.95
CA ASP A 104 11.09 6.48 3.71
C ASP A 104 10.31 5.22 3.32
N PHE A 105 9.00 5.34 3.15
CA PHE A 105 8.13 4.17 2.88
C PHE A 105 7.96 3.82 1.40
N THR A 106 8.19 4.73 0.49
CA THR A 106 7.85 4.67 -0.94
C THR A 106 6.34 4.48 -1.22
N THR A 107 5.83 5.09 -2.27
CA THR A 107 4.39 5.02 -2.61
C THR A 107 3.92 3.58 -2.90
N GLY A 108 4.73 2.80 -3.61
CA GLY A 108 4.39 1.39 -3.93
C GLY A 108 4.29 0.51 -2.69
N SER A 109 5.17 0.72 -1.70
CA SER A 109 5.13 0.01 -0.42
C SER A 109 3.86 0.36 0.37
N LEU A 110 3.47 1.65 0.43
CA LEU A 110 2.25 2.09 1.11
C LEU A 110 0.99 1.51 0.46
N ILE A 111 0.92 1.49 -0.88
CA ILE A 111 -0.18 0.86 -1.61
C ILE A 111 -0.30 -0.62 -1.25
N THR A 112 0.81 -1.37 -1.27
CA THR A 112 0.84 -2.79 -0.92
C THR A 112 0.33 -3.03 0.52
N ARG A 113 0.69 -2.15 1.47
CA ARG A 113 0.26 -2.25 2.86
C ARG A 113 -1.24 -2.01 3.04
N ILE A 114 -1.83 -1.04 2.31
CA ILE A 114 -3.28 -0.76 2.36
C ILE A 114 -4.10 -1.85 1.66
N THR A 115 -3.57 -2.47 0.61
CA THR A 115 -4.28 -3.46 -0.20
C THR A 115 -3.96 -4.89 0.24
N ASN A 116 -2.82 -5.43 -0.15
CA ASN A 116 -2.47 -6.83 0.03
C ASN A 116 -2.29 -7.22 1.49
N ASP A 117 -1.60 -6.41 2.30
CA ASP A 117 -1.35 -6.77 3.70
C ASP A 117 -2.62 -6.79 4.53
N ILE A 118 -3.53 -5.83 4.31
CA ILE A 118 -4.84 -5.83 4.98
C ILE A 118 -5.69 -7.01 4.51
N THR A 119 -5.60 -7.38 3.22
CA THR A 119 -6.31 -8.57 2.71
C THR A 119 -5.79 -9.86 3.34
N GLN A 120 -4.48 -10.00 3.59
CA GLN A 120 -3.93 -11.14 4.33
C GLN A 120 -4.48 -11.21 5.76
N ILE A 121 -4.56 -10.08 6.46
CA ILE A 121 -5.17 -10.01 7.80
C ILE A 121 -6.67 -10.34 7.75
N GLN A 122 -7.40 -9.86 6.74
CA GLN A 122 -8.81 -10.20 6.53
C GLN A 122 -9.03 -11.70 6.36
N ASN A 123 -8.23 -12.32 5.48
CA ASN A 123 -8.33 -13.76 5.20
C ASN A 123 -8.00 -14.58 6.45
N PHE A 124 -6.95 -14.22 7.17
CA PHE A 124 -6.61 -14.88 8.42
C PHE A 124 -7.71 -14.72 9.48
N THR A 125 -8.27 -13.52 9.64
CA THR A 125 -9.40 -13.27 10.56
C THR A 125 -10.61 -14.13 10.19
N ASN A 126 -10.95 -14.22 8.90
CA ASN A 126 -12.04 -15.07 8.43
C ASN A 126 -11.78 -16.55 8.74
N THR A 127 -10.55 -17.03 8.50
CA THR A 127 -10.16 -18.41 8.80
C THR A 127 -10.21 -18.69 10.31
N LEU A 128 -9.77 -17.75 11.15
CA LEU A 128 -9.89 -17.86 12.60
C LEU A 128 -11.35 -17.97 13.04
N LEU A 129 -12.22 -17.09 12.56
CA LEU A 129 -13.63 -17.07 12.96
C LEU A 129 -14.37 -18.34 12.53
N ARG A 130 -13.99 -18.95 11.41
CA ARG A 130 -14.62 -20.18 10.89
C ARG A 130 -14.03 -21.46 11.48
N GLY A 131 -12.74 -21.49 11.79
CA GLY A 131 -12.07 -22.76 12.01
C GLY A 131 -11.33 -22.91 13.33
N PHE A 132 -10.97 -21.82 14.00
CA PHE A 132 -10.13 -21.90 15.20
C PHE A 132 -10.80 -22.67 16.35
N PHE A 133 -12.11 -22.50 16.54
CA PHE A 133 -12.86 -23.26 17.54
C PHE A 133 -13.46 -24.55 16.97
N ARG A 134 -13.90 -24.53 15.69
CA ARG A 134 -14.50 -25.69 15.02
C ARG A 134 -13.55 -26.89 14.97
N SER A 135 -12.29 -26.68 14.53
CA SER A 135 -11.36 -27.78 14.31
C SER A 135 -10.93 -28.51 15.60
N PRO A 136 -10.57 -27.84 16.72
CA PRO A 136 -10.31 -28.52 17.97
C PRO A 136 -11.53 -29.25 18.50
N ILE A 137 -12.73 -28.67 18.41
CA ILE A 137 -13.97 -29.29 18.87
C ILE A 137 -14.31 -30.53 18.02
N MET A 138 -14.11 -30.44 16.69
CA MET A 138 -14.28 -31.58 15.80
C MET A 138 -13.31 -32.72 16.13
N LEU A 139 -12.02 -32.38 16.39
CA LEU A 139 -11.01 -33.37 16.76
C LEU A 139 -11.32 -34.03 18.11
N ILE A 140 -11.62 -33.23 19.13
CA ILE A 140 -11.96 -33.73 20.48
C ILE A 140 -13.27 -34.49 20.45
N GLY A 141 -14.29 -33.97 19.75
CA GLY A 141 -15.59 -34.62 19.61
C GLY A 141 -15.51 -36.00 18.94
N ALA A 142 -14.75 -36.09 17.82
CA ALA A 142 -14.52 -37.37 17.14
C ALA A 142 -13.79 -38.39 18.03
N LEU A 143 -12.80 -37.93 18.81
CA LEU A 143 -12.11 -38.81 19.78
C LEU A 143 -13.03 -39.27 20.90
N ILE A 144 -13.80 -38.37 21.52
CA ILE A 144 -14.76 -38.73 22.59
C ILE A 144 -15.78 -39.76 22.07
N MET A 145 -16.38 -39.51 20.90
CA MET A 145 -17.34 -40.44 20.28
C MET A 145 -16.70 -41.80 19.96
N SER A 146 -15.44 -41.79 19.53
CA SER A 146 -14.67 -43.02 19.31
C SER A 146 -14.48 -43.81 20.61
N PHE A 147 -14.13 -43.16 21.72
CA PHE A 147 -14.00 -43.79 23.04
C PHE A 147 -15.35 -44.34 23.58
N MET A 148 -16.46 -43.65 23.26
CA MET A 148 -17.78 -44.11 23.64
C MET A 148 -18.24 -45.36 22.87
N LEU A 149 -17.83 -45.49 21.60
CA LEU A 149 -18.18 -46.61 20.75
C LEU A 149 -17.30 -47.85 21.03
N ASN A 150 -15.98 -47.69 21.00
CA ASN A 150 -15.07 -48.81 21.26
C ASN A 150 -13.68 -48.27 21.75
N ARG A 151 -13.33 -48.61 22.99
CA ARG A 151 -12.08 -48.13 23.64
C ARG A 151 -10.81 -48.63 22.94
N THR A 152 -10.82 -49.89 22.45
CA THR A 152 -9.63 -50.46 21.80
C THR A 152 -9.29 -49.73 20.52
N LEU A 153 -10.28 -49.50 19.67
CA LEU A 153 -10.11 -48.75 18.41
C LEU A 153 -9.80 -47.27 18.64
N ALA A 154 -10.36 -46.69 19.72
CA ALA A 154 -10.10 -45.29 20.07
C ALA A 154 -8.63 -45.06 20.44
N TRP A 155 -7.96 -46.01 21.09
CA TRP A 155 -6.50 -45.90 21.35
C TRP A 155 -5.68 -45.94 20.07
N VAL A 156 -6.06 -46.75 19.08
CA VAL A 156 -5.41 -46.76 17.75
C VAL A 156 -5.52 -45.37 17.10
N MET A 157 -6.73 -44.82 17.13
CA MET A 157 -7.01 -43.49 16.57
C MET A 157 -6.24 -42.38 17.30
N LEU A 158 -6.17 -42.45 18.64
CA LEU A 158 -5.41 -41.48 19.44
C LEU A 158 -3.90 -41.53 19.16
N ALA A 159 -3.32 -42.70 18.88
CA ALA A 159 -1.91 -42.85 18.52
C ALA A 159 -1.57 -42.26 17.14
N VAL A 160 -2.53 -42.26 16.21
CA VAL A 160 -2.34 -41.71 14.86
C VAL A 160 -2.30 -40.18 14.85
N VAL A 161 -3.04 -39.52 15.75
CA VAL A 161 -3.11 -38.06 15.83
C VAL A 161 -1.73 -37.41 16.00
N PRO A 162 -0.90 -37.76 16.99
CA PRO A 162 0.43 -37.20 17.16
C PRO A 162 1.37 -37.59 16.01
N PHE A 163 1.26 -38.79 15.45
CA PHE A 163 2.06 -39.20 14.30
C PHE A 163 1.76 -38.30 13.09
N LEU A 164 0.51 -38.06 12.76
CA LEU A 164 0.11 -37.14 11.68
C LEU A 164 0.52 -35.71 11.96
N ALA A 165 0.35 -35.22 13.19
CA ALA A 165 0.77 -33.88 13.57
C ALA A 165 2.29 -33.67 13.38
N ILE A 166 3.11 -34.66 13.78
CA ILE A 166 4.57 -34.63 13.59
C ILE A 166 4.91 -34.69 12.09
N ALA A 167 4.28 -35.58 11.31
CA ALA A 167 4.52 -35.70 9.87
C ALA A 167 4.19 -34.40 9.14
N ILE A 168 3.05 -33.79 9.45
CA ILE A 168 2.64 -32.48 8.89
C ILE A 168 3.63 -31.39 9.30
N ALA A 169 4.05 -31.33 10.57
CA ALA A 169 5.01 -30.36 11.06
C ALA A 169 6.36 -30.48 10.35
N LEU A 170 6.86 -31.71 10.16
CA LEU A 170 8.10 -31.98 9.42
C LEU A 170 8.02 -31.54 7.95
N ILE A 171 6.91 -31.80 7.27
CA ILE A 171 6.70 -31.34 5.90
C ILE A 171 6.69 -29.81 5.84
N ILE A 172 5.95 -29.15 6.72
CA ILE A 172 5.85 -27.69 6.75
C ILE A 172 7.22 -27.04 7.04
N THR A 173 7.95 -27.52 8.05
CA THR A 173 9.26 -26.96 8.41
C THR A 173 10.30 -27.15 7.30
N THR A 174 10.21 -28.23 6.54
CA THR A 174 11.09 -28.52 5.40
C THR A 174 10.69 -27.78 4.12
N ALA A 175 9.39 -27.61 3.88
CA ALA A 175 8.86 -26.91 2.71
C ALA A 175 9.02 -25.38 2.84
N SER A 176 8.85 -24.81 4.02
CA SER A 176 8.87 -23.35 4.27
C SER A 176 10.15 -22.65 3.74
N PRO A 177 11.37 -23.11 4.02
CA PRO A 177 12.59 -22.45 3.50
C PRO A 177 12.72 -22.56 1.98
N ARG A 178 12.23 -23.66 1.39
CA ARG A 178 12.21 -23.84 -0.07
C ARG A 178 11.21 -22.90 -0.73
N TYR A 179 10.04 -22.73 -0.13
CA TYR A 179 9.04 -21.78 -0.58
C TYR A 179 9.56 -20.33 -0.54
N THR A 180 10.31 -19.98 0.52
CA THR A 180 10.95 -18.66 0.61
C THR A 180 11.98 -18.44 -0.50
N LYS A 181 12.76 -19.47 -0.87
CA LYS A 181 13.71 -19.39 -2.00
C LYS A 181 12.99 -19.23 -3.33
N MET A 182 11.91 -19.98 -3.55
CA MET A 182 11.05 -19.84 -4.73
C MET A 182 10.48 -18.41 -4.83
N GLN A 183 9.96 -17.89 -3.73
CA GLN A 183 9.39 -16.53 -3.71
C GLN A 183 10.42 -15.46 -4.07
N LYS A 184 11.64 -15.55 -3.54
CA LYS A 184 12.73 -14.64 -3.91
C LYS A 184 13.06 -14.69 -5.40
N GLN A 185 12.97 -15.88 -6.02
CA GLN A 185 13.21 -16.02 -7.45
C GLN A 185 12.07 -15.43 -8.28
N ILE A 186 10.81 -15.55 -7.81
CA ILE A 186 9.67 -14.85 -8.43
C ILE A 186 9.87 -13.32 -8.37
N ASP A 187 10.36 -12.81 -7.24
CA ASP A 187 10.64 -11.38 -7.09
C ASP A 187 11.73 -10.94 -8.08
N MET A 188 12.80 -11.73 -8.27
CA MET A 188 13.86 -11.46 -9.26
C MET A 188 13.31 -11.49 -10.68
N LEU A 189 12.46 -12.47 -11.03
CA LEU A 189 11.81 -12.54 -12.33
C LEU A 189 10.92 -11.32 -12.60
N ASN A 190 10.14 -10.89 -11.60
CA ASN A 190 9.29 -9.71 -11.72
C ASN A 190 10.09 -8.42 -11.94
N ILE A 191 11.24 -8.28 -11.26
CA ILE A 191 12.16 -7.14 -11.47
C ILE A 191 12.69 -7.15 -12.90
N ASP A 192 13.15 -8.31 -13.40
CA ASP A 192 13.68 -8.45 -14.75
C ASP A 192 12.63 -8.14 -15.82
N ILE A 193 11.40 -8.67 -15.67
CA ILE A 193 10.29 -8.36 -16.58
C ILE A 193 9.95 -6.87 -16.55
N GLN A 194 9.88 -6.27 -15.36
CA GLN A 194 9.58 -4.83 -15.22
C GLN A 194 10.66 -3.98 -15.87
N GLU A 195 11.94 -4.32 -15.70
CA GLU A 195 13.08 -3.64 -16.31
C GLU A 195 13.01 -3.75 -17.84
N THR A 196 12.80 -4.94 -18.37
CA THR A 196 12.70 -5.22 -19.80
C THR A 196 11.53 -4.47 -20.44
N VAL A 197 10.33 -4.56 -19.87
CA VAL A 197 9.13 -3.90 -20.43
C VAL A 197 9.24 -2.37 -20.34
N THR A 198 9.77 -1.85 -19.23
CA THR A 198 9.93 -0.39 -19.07
C THR A 198 10.94 0.17 -20.06
N ASN A 199 12.02 -0.58 -20.36
CA ASN A 199 13.12 -0.15 -21.21
C ASN A 199 13.09 -0.78 -22.63
N GLU A 200 11.94 -1.27 -23.08
CA GLU A 200 11.77 -1.94 -24.39
C GLU A 200 12.36 -1.11 -25.55
N ARG A 201 12.18 0.21 -25.53
CA ARG A 201 12.73 1.12 -26.56
C ARG A 201 14.25 1.11 -26.57
N VAL A 202 14.89 1.01 -25.39
CA VAL A 202 16.35 0.93 -25.28
C VAL A 202 16.84 -0.41 -25.84
N ILE A 203 16.21 -1.51 -25.43
CA ILE A 203 16.55 -2.85 -25.91
C ILE A 203 16.48 -2.91 -27.43
N LYS A 204 15.39 -2.38 -28.03
CA LYS A 204 15.20 -2.29 -29.48
C LYS A 204 16.25 -1.42 -30.17
N SER A 205 16.57 -0.26 -29.59
CA SER A 205 17.55 0.67 -30.18
C SER A 205 18.98 0.12 -30.20
N PHE A 206 19.31 -0.78 -29.25
CA PHE A 206 20.62 -1.44 -29.18
C PHE A 206 20.63 -2.86 -29.73
N VAL A 207 19.51 -3.35 -30.28
CA VAL A 207 19.36 -4.71 -30.84
C VAL A 207 19.82 -5.78 -29.84
N ARG A 208 19.30 -5.69 -28.60
CA ARG A 208 19.70 -6.58 -27.50
C ARG A 208 18.63 -7.59 -27.10
N GLU A 209 17.66 -7.85 -27.95
CA GLU A 209 16.55 -8.77 -27.66
C GLU A 209 17.03 -10.19 -27.33
N GLU A 210 18.04 -10.70 -28.06
CA GLU A 210 18.57 -12.05 -27.80
C GLU A 210 19.29 -12.13 -26.44
N TYR A 211 19.99 -11.08 -26.06
CA TYR A 211 20.62 -10.99 -24.74
C TYR A 211 19.59 -11.03 -23.61
N GLU A 212 18.50 -10.26 -23.75
CA GLU A 212 17.42 -10.24 -22.73
C GLU A 212 16.67 -11.57 -22.70
N LYS A 213 16.45 -12.23 -23.84
CA LYS A 213 15.87 -13.59 -23.87
C LYS A 213 16.74 -14.61 -23.14
N GLU A 214 18.06 -14.58 -23.36
CA GLU A 214 18.98 -15.47 -22.67
C GLU A 214 19.00 -15.22 -21.16
N LYS A 215 19.04 -13.94 -20.74
CA LYS A 215 18.99 -13.51 -19.34
C LYS A 215 17.69 -13.98 -18.67
N PHE A 216 16.54 -13.71 -19.29
CA PHE A 216 15.24 -14.18 -18.84
C PHE A 216 15.18 -15.71 -18.75
N GLY A 217 15.70 -16.41 -19.76
CA GLY A 217 15.76 -17.87 -19.77
C GLY A 217 16.48 -18.42 -18.53
N LYS A 218 17.65 -17.90 -18.18
CA LYS A 218 18.40 -18.32 -16.98
C LYS A 218 17.60 -18.10 -15.69
N ILE A 219 16.99 -16.91 -15.52
CA ILE A 219 16.17 -16.58 -14.35
C ILE A 219 14.95 -17.50 -14.26
N ASN A 220 14.32 -17.78 -15.41
CA ASN A 220 13.16 -18.67 -15.51
C ASN A 220 13.51 -20.12 -15.18
N ASP A 221 14.63 -20.63 -15.69
CA ASP A 221 15.09 -22.01 -15.42
C ASP A 221 15.41 -22.19 -13.93
N GLU A 222 16.05 -21.20 -13.30
CA GLU A 222 16.25 -21.21 -11.84
C GLU A 222 14.92 -21.18 -11.08
N LEU A 223 13.92 -20.41 -11.56
CA LEU A 223 12.58 -20.40 -10.96
C LEU A 223 11.92 -21.78 -11.09
N VAL A 224 12.03 -22.44 -12.24
CA VAL A 224 11.52 -23.80 -12.44
C VAL A 224 12.15 -24.77 -11.44
N GLU A 225 13.48 -24.74 -11.26
CA GLU A 225 14.17 -25.60 -10.31
C GLU A 225 13.71 -25.37 -8.86
N LYS A 226 13.71 -24.11 -8.40
CA LYS A 226 13.31 -23.74 -7.05
C LYS A 226 11.82 -24.02 -6.79
N SER A 227 10.96 -23.75 -7.79
CA SER A 227 9.52 -24.07 -7.72
C SER A 227 9.28 -25.57 -7.65
N THR A 228 9.95 -26.35 -8.48
CA THR A 228 9.85 -27.81 -8.47
C THR A 228 10.30 -28.38 -7.12
N SER A 229 11.40 -27.88 -6.56
CA SER A 229 11.89 -28.30 -5.23
C SER A 229 10.89 -27.96 -4.11
N ALA A 230 10.26 -26.78 -4.13
CA ALA A 230 9.26 -26.35 -3.14
C ALA A 230 7.97 -27.15 -3.28
N LEU A 231 7.44 -27.29 -4.49
CA LEU A 231 6.19 -27.98 -4.79
C LEU A 231 6.27 -29.48 -4.51
N LYS A 232 7.38 -30.16 -4.87
CA LYS A 232 7.59 -31.58 -4.55
C LYS A 232 7.40 -31.87 -3.06
N MET A 233 7.88 -30.99 -2.19
CA MET A 233 7.70 -31.16 -0.74
C MET A 233 6.24 -30.95 -0.28
N MET A 234 5.55 -29.97 -0.86
CA MET A 234 4.12 -29.75 -0.54
C MET A 234 3.25 -30.89 -1.08
N LEU A 235 3.57 -31.41 -2.27
CA LEU A 235 2.84 -32.55 -2.85
C LEU A 235 2.93 -33.82 -1.98
N LEU A 236 3.99 -33.99 -1.17
CA LEU A 236 4.11 -35.12 -0.24
C LEU A 236 3.05 -35.08 0.88
N MET A 237 2.47 -33.94 1.18
CA MET A 237 1.50 -33.80 2.25
C MET A 237 0.26 -34.68 2.01
N GLN A 238 -0.25 -34.71 0.79
CA GLN A 238 -1.44 -35.49 0.45
C GLN A 238 -1.20 -37.01 0.46
N PRO A 239 -0.14 -37.55 -0.19
CA PRO A 239 0.20 -38.96 -0.12
C PRO A 239 0.50 -39.45 1.33
N VAL A 240 1.26 -38.67 2.10
CA VAL A 240 1.57 -39.02 3.50
C VAL A 240 0.29 -39.06 4.35
N SER A 241 -0.59 -38.09 4.21
CA SER A 241 -1.89 -38.10 4.88
C SER A 241 -2.76 -39.26 4.43
N ALA A 242 -2.83 -39.52 3.13
CA ALA A 242 -3.60 -40.66 2.58
C ALA A 242 -3.04 -42.01 3.04
N LEU A 243 -1.72 -42.16 3.05
CA LEU A 243 -1.07 -43.37 3.55
C LEU A 243 -1.40 -43.59 5.04
N ALA A 244 -1.30 -42.58 5.87
CA ALA A 244 -1.61 -42.65 7.28
C ALA A 244 -3.08 -43.04 7.52
N ILE A 245 -4.04 -42.45 6.77
CA ILE A 245 -5.47 -42.83 6.87
C ILE A 245 -5.66 -44.26 6.44
N ASN A 246 -5.16 -44.65 5.27
CA ASN A 246 -5.41 -45.99 4.73
C ASN A 246 -4.79 -47.09 5.62
N VAL A 247 -3.56 -46.88 6.12
CA VAL A 247 -2.93 -47.80 7.07
C VAL A 247 -3.75 -47.88 8.36
N THR A 248 -4.20 -46.72 8.89
CA THR A 248 -5.04 -46.71 10.09
C THR A 248 -6.40 -47.39 9.84
N THR A 249 -7.01 -47.11 8.70
CA THR A 249 -8.27 -47.79 8.29
C THR A 249 -8.07 -49.28 8.20
N LEU A 250 -6.99 -49.78 7.60
CA LEU A 250 -6.67 -51.22 7.55
C LEU A 250 -6.50 -51.81 8.96
N LEU A 251 -5.79 -51.14 9.85
CA LEU A 251 -5.64 -51.57 11.24
C LEU A 251 -6.98 -51.60 11.98
N VAL A 252 -7.79 -50.53 11.81
CA VAL A 252 -9.12 -50.45 12.40
C VAL A 252 -10.00 -51.58 11.87
N VAL A 253 -10.05 -51.80 10.55
CA VAL A 253 -10.81 -52.87 9.92
C VAL A 253 -10.34 -54.25 10.38
N TRP A 254 -9.03 -54.47 10.49
CA TRP A 254 -8.47 -55.75 10.96
C TRP A 254 -8.84 -56.04 12.41
N ILE A 255 -8.67 -55.06 13.32
CA ILE A 255 -9.01 -55.21 14.74
C ILE A 255 -10.53 -55.34 14.93
N ALA A 256 -11.30 -54.47 14.28
CA ALA A 256 -12.76 -54.46 14.32
C ALA A 256 -13.35 -55.77 13.72
N GLY A 257 -12.78 -56.24 12.59
CA GLY A 257 -13.22 -57.50 11.98
C GLY A 257 -13.07 -58.69 12.92
N ARG A 258 -11.99 -58.76 13.70
CA ARG A 258 -11.84 -59.79 14.73
C ARG A 258 -12.91 -59.65 15.84
N GLN A 259 -13.17 -58.43 16.31
CA GLN A 259 -14.20 -58.17 17.34
C GLN A 259 -15.62 -58.49 16.83
N ILE A 260 -15.91 -58.18 15.55
CA ILE A 260 -17.19 -58.50 14.93
C ILE A 260 -17.39 -60.03 14.82
N MET A 261 -16.33 -60.76 14.43
CA MET A 261 -16.41 -62.23 14.31
C MET A 261 -16.63 -62.91 15.65
N ILE A 262 -16.21 -62.36 16.76
CA ILE A 262 -16.43 -62.92 18.12
C ILE A 262 -17.68 -62.34 18.81
N GLY A 263 -18.39 -61.41 18.12
CA GLY A 263 -19.63 -60.79 18.63
C GLY A 263 -19.43 -59.61 19.59
N ASP A 264 -18.21 -59.12 19.79
CA ASP A 264 -17.90 -58.00 20.70
C ASP A 264 -18.15 -56.63 20.08
N MET A 265 -18.39 -56.53 18.78
CA MET A 265 -18.61 -55.29 18.06
C MET A 265 -19.56 -55.45 16.88
N GLU A 266 -20.35 -54.42 16.61
CA GLU A 266 -21.31 -54.37 15.50
C GLU A 266 -20.71 -53.67 14.28
N LEU A 267 -21.25 -53.94 13.07
CA LEU A 267 -20.73 -53.44 11.79
C LEU A 267 -20.89 -51.92 11.63
N GLY A 268 -21.99 -51.36 12.14
CA GLY A 268 -22.24 -49.92 12.08
C GLY A 268 -21.22 -49.12 12.90
N THR A 269 -20.77 -49.68 14.03
CA THR A 269 -19.70 -49.07 14.82
C THR A 269 -18.42 -48.94 14.00
N LEU A 270 -18.03 -49.91 13.17
CA LEU A 270 -16.88 -49.83 12.27
C LEU A 270 -17.03 -48.67 11.26
N THR A 271 -18.22 -48.51 10.67
CA THR A 271 -18.47 -47.43 9.68
C THR A 271 -18.35 -46.05 10.32
N ALA A 272 -18.82 -45.88 11.57
CA ALA A 272 -18.65 -44.64 12.31
C ALA A 272 -17.16 -44.31 12.59
N PHE A 273 -16.35 -45.32 12.97
CA PHE A 273 -14.93 -45.17 13.18
C PHE A 273 -14.17 -44.66 11.94
N ILE A 274 -14.46 -45.21 10.76
CA ILE A 274 -13.87 -44.80 9.50
C ILE A 274 -14.21 -43.31 9.22
N THR A 275 -15.44 -42.91 9.51
CA THR A 275 -15.90 -41.54 9.35
C THR A 275 -15.17 -40.61 10.33
N TYR A 276 -15.06 -40.96 11.62
CA TYR A 276 -14.35 -40.17 12.62
C TYR A 276 -12.87 -40.04 12.29
N LEU A 277 -12.22 -41.07 11.75
CA LEU A 277 -10.83 -41.00 11.31
C LEU A 277 -10.65 -39.93 10.23
N SER A 278 -11.55 -39.88 9.25
CA SER A 278 -11.55 -38.84 8.20
C SER A 278 -11.77 -37.44 8.75
N GLN A 279 -12.65 -37.29 9.75
CA GLN A 279 -12.92 -36.03 10.42
C GLN A 279 -11.68 -35.51 11.20
N VAL A 280 -11.00 -36.42 11.92
CA VAL A 280 -9.75 -36.08 12.65
C VAL A 280 -8.68 -35.52 11.69
N LEU A 281 -8.50 -36.19 10.53
CA LEU A 281 -7.55 -35.69 9.54
C LEU A 281 -7.94 -34.32 8.99
N THR A 282 -9.22 -34.14 8.65
CA THR A 282 -9.72 -32.86 8.16
C THR A 282 -9.47 -31.74 9.18
N ALA A 283 -9.71 -32.01 10.46
CA ALA A 283 -9.45 -31.07 11.55
C ALA A 283 -7.95 -30.72 11.68
N LEU A 284 -7.06 -31.73 11.58
CA LEU A 284 -5.61 -31.51 11.63
C LEU A 284 -5.11 -30.69 10.44
N ASN A 285 -5.55 -30.99 9.22
CA ASN A 285 -5.20 -30.22 8.03
C ASN A 285 -5.67 -28.77 8.13
N PHE A 286 -6.86 -28.55 8.70
CA PHE A 286 -7.36 -27.18 8.89
C PHE A 286 -6.54 -26.40 9.92
N LEU A 287 -6.16 -27.03 11.03
CA LEU A 287 -5.27 -26.42 12.03
C LEU A 287 -3.91 -26.06 11.43
N ALA A 288 -3.31 -26.94 10.61
CA ALA A 288 -2.08 -26.65 9.90
C ALA A 288 -2.22 -25.41 8.99
N ASN A 289 -3.36 -25.31 8.30
CA ASN A 289 -3.66 -24.16 7.43
C ASN A 289 -3.79 -22.84 8.22
N ILE A 290 -4.41 -22.88 9.41
CA ILE A 290 -4.46 -21.70 10.32
C ILE A 290 -3.06 -21.22 10.69
N VAL A 291 -2.16 -22.14 11.04
CA VAL A 291 -0.76 -21.78 11.39
C VAL A 291 -0.04 -21.12 10.20
N LEU A 292 -0.17 -21.69 9.00
CA LEU A 292 0.45 -21.13 7.79
C LEU A 292 -0.09 -19.73 7.46
N GLN A 293 -1.40 -19.54 7.50
CA GLN A 293 -2.01 -18.22 7.28
C GLN A 293 -1.64 -17.23 8.39
N GLY A 294 -1.54 -17.69 9.63
CA GLY A 294 -1.12 -16.89 10.77
C GLY A 294 0.29 -16.32 10.60
N THR A 295 1.21 -17.10 10.05
CA THR A 295 2.58 -16.64 9.77
C THR A 295 2.59 -15.50 8.75
N ARG A 296 1.81 -15.62 7.67
CA ARG A 296 1.66 -14.57 6.64
C ARG A 296 0.99 -13.31 7.22
N ALA A 297 -0.08 -13.48 7.96
CA ALA A 297 -0.79 -12.39 8.61
C ALA A 297 0.09 -11.65 9.63
N ASN A 298 0.96 -12.36 10.36
CA ASN A 298 1.90 -11.74 11.29
C ASN A 298 2.95 -10.89 10.56
N ALA A 299 3.46 -11.33 9.41
CA ALA A 299 4.35 -10.52 8.58
C ALA A 299 3.67 -9.24 8.09
N SER A 300 2.43 -9.35 7.59
CA SER A 300 1.61 -8.20 7.17
C SER A 300 1.28 -7.28 8.34
N HIS A 301 0.99 -7.84 9.53
CA HIS A 301 0.79 -7.07 10.76
C HIS A 301 2.01 -6.19 11.10
N LYS A 302 3.21 -6.74 11.03
CA LYS A 302 4.44 -5.98 11.31
C LYS A 302 4.58 -4.79 10.37
N ARG A 303 4.39 -4.97 9.06
CA ARG A 303 4.46 -3.89 8.07
C ARG A 303 3.39 -2.81 8.28
N ILE A 304 2.16 -3.20 8.65
CA ILE A 304 1.10 -2.24 8.98
C ILE A 304 1.43 -1.52 10.30
N ALA A 305 1.99 -2.23 11.29
CA ALA A 305 2.41 -1.62 12.56
C ALA A 305 3.53 -0.58 12.36
N GLU A 306 4.47 -0.81 11.45
CA GLU A 306 5.48 0.19 11.07
C GLU A 306 4.83 1.50 10.61
N VAL A 307 3.84 1.41 9.69
CA VAL A 307 3.10 2.59 9.22
C VAL A 307 2.36 3.26 10.37
N MET A 308 1.63 2.50 11.19
CA MET A 308 0.83 3.08 12.28
C MET A 308 1.67 3.73 13.38
N ASN A 309 2.89 3.22 13.61
CA ASN A 309 3.80 3.69 14.66
C ASN A 309 4.81 4.72 14.16
N ALA A 310 4.88 4.97 12.84
CA ALA A 310 5.78 5.98 12.29
C ALA A 310 5.47 7.36 12.88
N LYS A 311 6.53 8.01 13.37
CA LYS A 311 6.41 9.38 13.87
C LYS A 311 6.28 10.32 12.69
N VAL A 312 5.31 11.20 12.77
CA VAL A 312 5.19 12.34 11.86
C VAL A 312 6.14 13.42 12.39
N ASP A 313 7.09 13.82 11.57
CA ASP A 313 8.13 14.78 11.96
C ASP A 313 7.68 16.24 11.76
N ILE A 314 6.63 16.48 10.98
CA ILE A 314 6.06 17.80 10.74
C ILE A 314 4.62 17.82 11.26
N ASP A 315 4.39 18.58 12.33
CA ASP A 315 3.10 18.77 12.95
C ASP A 315 2.93 20.21 13.48
N ASN A 316 1.79 20.49 14.10
CA ASN A 316 1.49 21.78 14.72
C ASN A 316 1.85 21.82 16.21
N SER A 317 2.71 20.94 16.72
CA SER A 317 3.01 20.84 18.16
C SER A 317 3.71 22.08 18.75
N LEU A 318 4.38 22.88 17.92
CA LEU A 318 5.08 24.12 18.31
C LEU A 318 4.23 25.38 18.04
N VAL A 319 3.01 25.23 17.54
CA VAL A 319 2.14 26.37 17.22
C VAL A 319 1.42 26.80 18.48
N GLU A 320 1.70 28.04 18.93
CA GLU A 320 1.02 28.66 20.08
C GLU A 320 -0.30 29.33 19.67
N ASP A 321 -0.33 30.01 18.52
CA ASP A 321 -1.50 30.68 17.97
C ASP A 321 -2.06 29.94 16.75
N GLY A 322 -3.12 29.15 16.96
CA GLY A 322 -3.78 28.35 15.93
C GLY A 322 -4.55 29.17 14.86
N GLU A 323 -4.81 30.48 15.10
CA GLU A 323 -5.53 31.35 14.16
C GLU A 323 -4.60 32.27 13.37
N LYS A 324 -3.29 32.16 13.57
CA LYS A 324 -2.30 33.00 12.91
C LYS A 324 -2.39 32.91 11.39
N LYS A 325 -2.43 34.07 10.73
CA LYS A 325 -2.48 34.21 9.27
C LYS A 325 -1.22 34.89 8.76
N ILE A 326 -0.80 34.56 7.55
CA ILE A 326 0.30 35.19 6.84
C ILE A 326 -0.26 36.37 6.03
N ASN A 327 0.24 37.57 6.29
CA ASN A 327 -0.20 38.80 5.64
C ASN A 327 0.79 39.29 4.57
N SER A 328 2.08 38.95 4.71
CA SER A 328 3.17 39.38 3.85
C SER A 328 3.93 38.16 3.28
N GLY A 329 4.48 38.31 2.08
CA GLY A 329 5.29 37.29 1.42
C GLY A 329 6.80 37.47 1.66
N SER A 330 7.24 38.12 2.75
CA SER A 330 8.65 38.20 3.10
C SER A 330 9.20 36.86 3.55
N ILE A 331 10.45 36.54 3.16
CA ILE A 331 11.10 35.26 3.46
C ILE A 331 12.53 35.53 3.94
N GLU A 332 12.93 34.89 5.04
CA GLU A 332 14.29 34.97 5.54
C GLU A 332 14.81 33.57 5.92
N PHE A 333 16.06 33.29 5.51
CA PHE A 333 16.80 32.10 5.92
C PHE A 333 17.94 32.53 6.83
N LYS A 334 18.04 31.97 8.03
CA LYS A 334 19.09 32.25 9.02
C LYS A 334 19.88 30.98 9.30
N ASN A 335 21.10 30.89 8.78
CA ASN A 335 22.06 29.79 8.98
C ASN A 335 21.44 28.40 8.69
N VAL A 336 20.62 28.30 7.64
CA VAL A 336 19.85 27.10 7.34
C VAL A 336 20.71 26.02 6.72
N SER A 337 20.71 24.83 7.33
CA SER A 337 21.31 23.61 6.78
C SER A 337 20.28 22.49 6.74
N PHE A 338 20.36 21.61 5.72
CA PHE A 338 19.38 20.54 5.52
C PHE A 338 19.97 19.29 4.85
N ARG A 339 19.46 18.12 5.24
CA ARG A 339 19.71 16.79 4.66
C ARG A 339 18.40 16.02 4.53
N TYR A 340 18.20 15.31 3.42
CA TYR A 340 17.03 14.42 3.26
C TYR A 340 17.09 13.21 4.21
N PHE A 341 18.30 12.65 4.40
CA PHE A 341 18.50 11.51 5.30
C PHE A 341 19.45 11.92 6.43
N LYS A 342 18.97 11.87 7.66
CA LYS A 342 19.75 12.30 8.85
C LYS A 342 21.07 11.54 9.04
N ASN A 343 21.18 10.32 8.47
CA ASN A 343 22.38 9.49 8.52
C ASN A 343 23.43 9.87 7.46
N ASN A 344 23.11 10.70 6.47
CA ASN A 344 24.06 11.15 5.46
C ASN A 344 24.95 12.24 6.02
N LYS A 345 26.26 12.14 5.71
CA LYS A 345 27.24 13.16 6.10
C LYS A 345 27.14 14.43 5.26
N GLU A 346 26.71 14.32 4.01
CA GLU A 346 26.63 15.43 3.08
C GLU A 346 25.33 16.22 3.28
N LYS A 347 25.47 17.52 3.46
CA LYS A 347 24.37 18.48 3.51
C LYS A 347 23.95 18.84 2.09
N VAL A 348 22.66 18.87 1.83
CA VAL A 348 22.09 19.34 0.55
C VAL A 348 22.01 20.86 0.54
N LEU A 349 21.77 21.48 1.70
CA LEU A 349 21.93 22.92 1.94
C LEU A 349 22.87 23.11 3.12
N ASP A 350 23.81 24.06 3.00
CA ASP A 350 24.81 24.33 4.03
C ASP A 350 24.93 25.82 4.30
N ASN A 351 24.52 26.24 5.49
CA ASN A 351 24.59 27.58 6.02
C ASN A 351 23.99 28.64 5.11
N ILE A 352 22.75 28.46 4.67
CA ILE A 352 22.05 29.42 3.82
C ILE A 352 21.61 30.62 4.65
N ASN A 353 21.99 31.82 4.16
CA ASN A 353 21.57 33.12 4.69
C ASN A 353 21.03 33.96 3.52
N LEU A 354 19.72 34.25 3.54
CA LEU A 354 19.03 34.99 2.47
C LEU A 354 17.90 35.84 3.07
N SER A 355 17.62 36.99 2.47
CA SER A 355 16.44 37.80 2.80
C SER A 355 15.75 38.24 1.51
N ILE A 356 14.45 37.98 1.40
CA ILE A 356 13.59 38.27 0.26
C ILE A 356 12.46 39.17 0.76
N ASN A 357 12.27 40.30 0.14
CA ASN A 357 11.21 41.23 0.53
C ASN A 357 9.87 40.86 -0.09
N ASN A 358 8.80 41.32 0.54
CA ASN A 358 7.46 41.11 0.05
C ASN A 358 7.27 41.70 -1.38
N GLY A 359 6.67 40.91 -2.26
CA GLY A 359 6.33 41.32 -3.63
C GLY A 359 7.48 41.21 -4.64
N GLU A 360 8.72 40.89 -4.23
CA GLU A 360 9.86 40.70 -5.14
C GLU A 360 9.65 39.50 -6.09
N LEU A 361 10.15 39.60 -7.29
CA LEU A 361 10.35 38.51 -8.24
C LEU A 361 11.78 38.01 -8.14
N ILE A 362 11.96 36.81 -7.61
CA ILE A 362 13.25 36.16 -7.39
C ILE A 362 13.48 35.06 -8.40
N GLY A 363 14.56 35.15 -9.17
CA GLY A 363 15.08 34.06 -9.98
C GLY A 363 15.99 33.13 -9.14
N ILE A 364 15.91 31.81 -9.33
CA ILE A 364 16.82 30.86 -8.69
C ILE A 364 17.47 30.02 -9.78
N ILE A 365 18.79 30.07 -9.89
CA ILE A 365 19.57 29.38 -10.92
C ILE A 365 20.78 28.66 -10.30
N GLY A 366 21.29 27.67 -11.00
CA GLY A 366 22.48 26.91 -10.59
C GLY A 366 22.50 25.52 -11.22
N PRO A 367 23.63 24.80 -11.14
CA PRO A 367 23.75 23.44 -11.66
C PRO A 367 22.68 22.46 -11.13
N THR A 368 22.46 21.35 -11.84
CA THR A 368 21.61 20.27 -11.34
C THR A 368 22.21 19.71 -10.04
N GLY A 369 21.36 19.49 -9.04
CA GLY A 369 21.80 19.00 -7.73
C GLY A 369 22.34 20.10 -6.79
N SER A 370 22.31 21.39 -7.16
CA SER A 370 22.79 22.48 -6.29
C SER A 370 21.88 22.84 -5.11
N GLY A 371 20.71 22.19 -4.95
CA GLY A 371 19.80 22.40 -3.82
C GLY A 371 18.65 23.38 -4.06
N LYS A 372 18.37 23.83 -5.31
CA LYS A 372 17.32 24.81 -5.64
C LYS A 372 15.92 24.39 -5.18
N THR A 373 15.45 23.21 -5.59
CA THR A 373 14.15 22.63 -5.19
C THR A 373 14.07 22.44 -3.67
N THR A 374 15.18 22.02 -3.06
CA THR A 374 15.27 21.85 -1.61
C THR A 374 15.09 23.17 -0.87
N LEU A 375 15.72 24.24 -1.34
CA LEU A 375 15.61 25.57 -0.75
C LEU A 375 14.14 26.02 -0.67
N VAL A 376 13.40 25.92 -1.78
CA VAL A 376 12.01 26.37 -1.82
C VAL A 376 11.05 25.43 -1.07
N SER A 377 11.39 24.15 -0.97
CA SER A 377 10.60 23.17 -0.22
C SER A 377 10.55 23.46 1.30
N LEU A 378 11.57 24.12 1.83
CA LEU A 378 11.60 24.56 3.22
C LEU A 378 10.65 25.72 3.51
N ILE A 379 10.37 26.59 2.52
CA ILE A 379 9.47 27.75 2.67
C ILE A 379 8.03 27.30 2.97
N SER A 380 7.56 26.28 2.26
CA SER A 380 6.22 25.69 2.46
C SER A 380 6.19 24.60 3.53
N ARG A 381 7.31 24.43 4.25
CA ARG A 381 7.48 23.42 5.30
C ARG A 381 7.07 22.02 4.81
N LEU A 382 7.52 21.62 3.59
CA LEU A 382 7.44 20.25 3.13
C LEU A 382 8.47 19.37 3.84
N TYR A 383 9.58 19.99 4.25
CA TYR A 383 10.62 19.47 5.13
C TYR A 383 10.97 20.53 6.17
N ASP A 384 11.47 20.14 7.32
CA ASP A 384 12.02 21.02 8.35
C ASP A 384 13.57 21.10 8.22
N ALA A 385 14.12 22.30 8.41
CA ALA A 385 15.57 22.48 8.44
C ALA A 385 16.19 21.71 9.62
N ASP A 386 17.40 21.12 9.40
CA ASP A 386 18.19 20.47 10.46
C ASP A 386 18.80 21.49 11.41
N GLU A 387 19.31 22.60 10.86
CA GLU A 387 19.96 23.70 11.59
C GLU A 387 19.45 25.02 11.06
N GLY A 388 19.41 26.04 11.90
CA GLY A 388 18.94 27.38 11.54
C GLY A 388 17.42 27.52 11.48
N GLU A 389 16.95 28.61 10.91
CA GLU A 389 15.54 28.99 10.89
C GLU A 389 15.11 29.50 9.52
N VAL A 390 13.92 29.06 9.09
CA VAL A 390 13.21 29.62 7.93
C VAL A 390 12.06 30.46 8.47
N ILE A 391 12.01 31.71 8.05
CA ILE A 391 11.09 32.73 8.55
C ILE A 391 10.23 33.19 7.39
N VAL A 392 8.91 33.25 7.58
CA VAL A 392 7.93 33.79 6.63
C VAL A 392 7.06 34.80 7.37
N ASP A 393 6.91 36.00 6.79
CA ASP A 393 6.17 37.10 7.42
C ASP A 393 6.66 37.43 8.84
N GLY A 394 7.99 37.38 9.05
CA GLY A 394 8.64 37.66 10.33
C GLY A 394 8.55 36.55 11.37
N GLU A 395 7.94 35.40 11.06
CA GLU A 395 7.76 34.29 11.99
C GLU A 395 8.41 33.00 11.49
N ASN A 396 8.99 32.22 12.41
CA ASN A 396 9.54 30.90 12.06
C ASN A 396 8.42 29.98 11.55
N VAL A 397 8.63 29.33 10.41
CA VAL A 397 7.64 28.43 9.78
C VAL A 397 7.19 27.29 10.70
N LYS A 398 7.99 26.93 11.71
CA LYS A 398 7.63 25.90 12.71
C LYS A 398 6.56 26.37 13.67
N ASN A 399 6.42 27.69 13.88
CA ASN A 399 5.45 28.31 14.77
C ASN A 399 4.15 28.73 14.07
N ILE A 400 4.08 28.56 12.75
CA ILE A 400 2.90 28.88 11.94
C ILE A 400 2.07 27.60 11.74
N PRO A 401 0.73 27.64 11.88
CA PRO A 401 -0.13 26.52 11.53
C PRO A 401 0.16 26.06 10.09
N ILE A 402 0.37 24.75 9.89
CA ILE A 402 0.75 24.19 8.58
C ILE A 402 -0.28 24.56 7.51
N GLU A 403 -1.55 24.54 7.84
CA GLU A 403 -2.66 24.92 6.98
C GLU A 403 -2.54 26.40 6.54
N ALA A 404 -2.33 27.30 7.49
CA ALA A 404 -2.20 28.73 7.22
C ALA A 404 -0.95 29.03 6.37
N LEU A 405 0.19 28.37 6.66
CA LEU A 405 1.40 28.50 5.88
C LEU A 405 1.17 28.02 4.44
N ARG A 406 0.67 26.79 4.29
CA ARG A 406 0.44 26.19 2.97
C ARG A 406 -0.69 26.86 2.20
N ASP A 407 -1.66 27.49 2.85
CA ASP A 407 -2.67 28.31 2.17
C ASP A 407 -2.08 29.60 1.60
N SER A 408 -1.08 30.17 2.26
CA SER A 408 -0.41 31.39 1.82
C SER A 408 0.73 31.16 0.83
N VAL A 409 1.26 29.93 0.76
CA VAL A 409 2.35 29.54 -0.16
C VAL A 409 1.81 28.57 -1.20
N ALA A 410 1.76 28.97 -2.46
CA ALA A 410 1.44 28.08 -3.57
C ALA A 410 2.71 27.57 -4.23
N VAL A 411 2.79 26.27 -4.47
CA VAL A 411 3.95 25.63 -5.09
C VAL A 411 3.51 24.90 -6.35
N VAL A 412 4.14 25.18 -7.48
CA VAL A 412 4.08 24.36 -8.69
C VAL A 412 5.35 23.53 -8.75
N LEU A 413 5.22 22.25 -8.50
CA LEU A 413 6.34 21.31 -8.43
C LEU A 413 6.89 21.00 -9.82
N GLN A 414 8.15 20.63 -9.91
CA GLN A 414 8.82 20.20 -11.15
C GLN A 414 8.05 19.08 -11.88
N LYS A 415 7.56 18.09 -11.13
CA LYS A 415 6.68 17.03 -11.66
C LYS A 415 5.22 17.48 -11.59
N ASN A 416 4.72 17.98 -12.71
CA ASN A 416 3.34 18.44 -12.84
C ASN A 416 2.36 17.28 -12.81
N THR A 417 1.60 17.15 -11.72
CA THR A 417 0.63 16.06 -11.51
C THR A 417 -0.79 16.60 -11.58
N LEU A 418 -1.58 16.01 -12.48
CA LEU A 418 -3.01 16.21 -12.58
C LEU A 418 -3.74 14.94 -12.14
N PHE A 419 -4.90 15.10 -11.55
CA PHE A 419 -5.75 13.99 -11.14
C PHE A 419 -6.73 13.62 -12.27
N SER A 420 -7.17 12.37 -12.30
CA SER A 420 -8.29 11.97 -13.14
C SER A 420 -9.56 12.73 -12.75
N GLY A 421 -10.37 13.08 -13.74
CA GLY A 421 -11.52 13.96 -13.61
C GLY A 421 -11.43 15.13 -14.58
N THR A 422 -12.28 16.14 -14.47
CA THR A 422 -12.30 17.24 -15.42
C THR A 422 -11.17 18.26 -15.19
N ILE A 423 -10.88 19.09 -16.19
CA ILE A 423 -9.97 20.24 -16.05
C ILE A 423 -10.48 21.17 -14.95
N GLU A 424 -11.78 21.43 -14.90
CA GLU A 424 -12.43 22.26 -13.88
C GLU A 424 -12.18 21.68 -12.47
N GLU A 425 -12.39 20.39 -12.26
CA GLU A 425 -12.13 19.72 -10.98
C GLU A 425 -10.67 19.87 -10.57
N ASN A 426 -9.73 19.72 -11.49
CA ASN A 426 -8.32 19.91 -11.23
C ASN A 426 -7.97 21.35 -10.84
N LEU A 427 -8.60 22.35 -11.46
CA LEU A 427 -8.42 23.76 -11.10
C LEU A 427 -9.00 24.07 -9.71
N ARG A 428 -10.16 23.49 -9.38
CA ARG A 428 -10.82 23.68 -8.08
C ARG A 428 -10.04 23.13 -6.89
N TRP A 429 -9.00 22.34 -7.10
CA TRP A 429 -8.03 22.00 -6.03
C TRP A 429 -7.34 23.25 -5.46
N GLY A 430 -7.15 24.31 -6.25
CA GLY A 430 -6.63 25.59 -5.75
C GLY A 430 -7.66 26.36 -4.92
N LYS A 431 -8.94 26.35 -5.35
CA LYS A 431 -10.07 27.01 -4.66
C LYS A 431 -11.36 26.25 -4.95
N PRO A 432 -11.88 25.43 -4.02
CA PRO A 432 -13.04 24.56 -4.24
C PRO A 432 -14.29 25.29 -4.73
N ASN A 433 -14.54 26.49 -4.20
CA ASN A 433 -15.70 27.30 -4.52
C ASN A 433 -15.41 28.43 -5.54
N ALA A 434 -14.37 28.28 -6.38
CA ALA A 434 -14.05 29.26 -7.41
C ALA A 434 -15.21 29.41 -8.40
N THR A 435 -15.54 30.64 -8.76
CA THR A 435 -16.49 30.90 -9.83
C THR A 435 -15.85 30.57 -11.19
N MET A 436 -16.68 30.37 -12.23
CA MET A 436 -16.14 30.16 -13.58
C MET A 436 -15.30 31.35 -14.08
N GLU A 437 -15.64 32.57 -13.65
CA GLU A 437 -14.87 33.77 -13.99
C GLU A 437 -13.48 33.73 -13.36
N GLU A 438 -13.38 33.33 -12.07
CA GLU A 438 -12.09 33.16 -11.40
C GLU A 438 -11.24 32.06 -12.07
N LEU A 439 -11.88 30.94 -12.49
CA LEU A 439 -11.19 29.88 -13.23
C LEU A 439 -10.61 30.41 -14.53
N ARG A 440 -11.41 31.15 -15.31
CA ARG A 440 -10.95 31.75 -16.57
C ARG A 440 -9.86 32.78 -16.38
N GLU A 441 -9.95 33.63 -15.37
CA GLU A 441 -8.91 34.62 -15.09
C GLU A 441 -7.57 33.94 -14.74
N ALA A 442 -7.58 32.93 -13.87
CA ALA A 442 -6.40 32.17 -13.53
C ALA A 442 -5.79 31.44 -14.74
N THR A 443 -6.63 30.86 -15.60
CA THR A 443 -6.17 30.16 -16.80
C THR A 443 -5.67 31.13 -17.88
N ARG A 444 -6.20 32.33 -17.97
CA ARG A 444 -5.67 33.40 -18.85
C ARG A 444 -4.27 33.85 -18.39
N ILE A 445 -4.09 34.08 -17.10
CA ILE A 445 -2.77 34.42 -16.54
C ILE A 445 -1.75 33.31 -16.84
N ALA A 446 -2.15 32.04 -16.67
CA ALA A 446 -1.32 30.87 -16.96
C ALA A 446 -1.22 30.54 -18.46
N GLN A 447 -1.79 31.35 -19.38
CA GLN A 447 -1.85 31.07 -20.81
C GLN A 447 -2.50 29.72 -21.16
N ALA A 448 -3.48 29.28 -20.35
CA ALA A 448 -4.15 27.98 -20.49
C ALA A 448 -5.56 28.09 -21.13
N ASP A 449 -6.26 29.21 -20.97
CA ASP A 449 -7.66 29.38 -21.40
C ASP A 449 -7.87 29.05 -22.88
N ALA A 450 -6.94 29.50 -23.75
CA ALA A 450 -7.05 29.32 -25.20
C ALA A 450 -7.07 27.83 -25.61
N PHE A 451 -6.20 27.00 -25.06
CA PHE A 451 -6.20 25.57 -25.40
C PHE A 451 -7.33 24.81 -24.69
N ILE A 452 -7.71 25.21 -23.45
CA ILE A 452 -8.83 24.59 -22.74
C ILE A 452 -10.12 24.79 -23.52
N THR A 453 -10.38 26.01 -23.99
CA THR A 453 -11.57 26.33 -24.78
C THR A 453 -11.57 25.72 -26.18
N SER A 454 -10.42 25.26 -26.69
CA SER A 454 -10.32 24.56 -27.97
C SER A 454 -10.71 23.08 -27.87
N PHE A 455 -10.76 22.51 -26.68
CA PHE A 455 -11.31 21.15 -26.48
C PHE A 455 -12.83 21.15 -26.70
N LYS A 456 -13.35 20.00 -27.12
CA LYS A 456 -14.77 19.81 -27.39
C LYS A 456 -15.65 20.17 -26.20
N ASP A 457 -15.24 19.71 -25.02
CA ASP A 457 -15.97 19.88 -23.75
C ASP A 457 -15.37 21.01 -22.87
N GLY A 458 -14.34 21.72 -23.37
CA GLY A 458 -13.73 22.88 -22.72
C GLY A 458 -13.21 22.57 -21.31
N TYR A 459 -13.72 23.27 -20.30
CA TYR A 459 -13.36 23.05 -18.89
C TYR A 459 -13.89 21.72 -18.33
N SER A 460 -14.89 21.12 -18.96
CA SER A 460 -15.44 19.81 -18.62
C SER A 460 -14.71 18.65 -19.31
N GLU A 461 -13.66 18.92 -20.09
CA GLU A 461 -12.83 17.90 -20.72
C GLU A 461 -12.23 16.98 -19.66
N GLU A 462 -12.38 15.66 -19.83
CA GLU A 462 -11.87 14.65 -18.90
C GLU A 462 -10.38 14.41 -19.05
N LEU A 463 -9.68 14.40 -17.94
CA LEU A 463 -8.27 14.07 -17.83
C LEU A 463 -8.10 12.64 -17.34
N GLU A 464 -7.26 11.88 -18.04
CA GLU A 464 -6.81 10.58 -17.58
C GLU A 464 -5.84 10.69 -16.40
N GLN A 465 -5.57 9.58 -15.73
CA GLN A 465 -4.66 9.54 -14.59
C GLN A 465 -3.29 10.15 -14.92
N GLY A 466 -2.90 11.17 -14.16
CA GLY A 466 -1.66 11.93 -14.42
C GLY A 466 -1.77 12.89 -15.61
N GLY A 467 -2.97 13.10 -16.17
CA GLY A 467 -3.21 13.98 -17.31
C GLY A 467 -2.48 13.55 -18.58
N VAL A 468 -2.31 12.23 -18.82
CA VAL A 468 -1.48 11.72 -19.95
C VAL A 468 -2.00 12.13 -21.32
N ASN A 469 -3.25 12.53 -21.41
CA ASN A 469 -3.88 13.09 -22.61
C ASN A 469 -3.57 14.58 -22.86
N LEU A 470 -2.81 15.24 -21.96
CA LEU A 470 -2.30 16.60 -22.18
C LEU A 470 -0.79 16.59 -22.49
N SER A 471 -0.33 17.55 -23.29
CA SER A 471 1.10 17.79 -23.48
C SER A 471 1.77 18.30 -22.19
N GLY A 472 3.10 18.16 -22.08
CA GLY A 472 3.84 18.63 -20.90
C GLY A 472 3.58 20.10 -20.60
N GLY A 473 3.63 20.98 -21.60
CA GLY A 473 3.38 22.41 -21.44
C GLY A 473 1.92 22.74 -21.10
N GLN A 474 0.93 21.94 -21.58
CA GLN A 474 -0.47 22.09 -21.17
C GLN A 474 -0.66 21.73 -19.69
N LYS A 475 -0.08 20.60 -19.22
CA LYS A 475 -0.10 20.21 -17.80
C LYS A 475 0.50 21.29 -16.90
N GLN A 476 1.66 21.84 -17.28
CA GLN A 476 2.31 22.91 -16.54
C GLN A 476 1.40 24.13 -16.38
N ARG A 477 0.80 24.60 -17.48
CA ARG A 477 -0.09 25.76 -17.45
C ARG A 477 -1.34 25.54 -16.60
N VAL A 478 -1.95 24.33 -16.62
CA VAL A 478 -3.05 23.99 -15.70
C VAL A 478 -2.60 23.98 -14.25
N CYS A 479 -1.40 23.45 -13.95
CA CYS A 479 -0.84 23.47 -12.59
C CYS A 479 -0.53 24.90 -12.11
N ILE A 480 -0.05 25.79 -12.99
CA ILE A 480 0.14 27.21 -12.67
C ILE A 480 -1.21 27.86 -12.37
N ALA A 481 -2.24 27.67 -13.23
CA ALA A 481 -3.58 28.20 -13.00
C ALA A 481 -4.17 27.72 -11.66
N ARG A 482 -4.01 26.45 -11.32
CA ARG A 482 -4.41 25.87 -10.03
C ARG A 482 -3.71 26.57 -8.84
N ALA A 483 -2.42 26.89 -8.96
CA ALA A 483 -1.66 27.60 -7.93
C ALA A 483 -2.14 29.04 -7.77
N LEU A 484 -2.47 29.72 -8.87
CA LEU A 484 -2.97 31.10 -8.88
C LEU A 484 -4.34 31.24 -8.21
N LEU A 485 -5.22 30.27 -8.40
CA LEU A 485 -6.56 30.24 -7.79
C LEU A 485 -6.52 30.27 -6.26
N LYS A 486 -5.43 29.85 -5.66
CA LYS A 486 -5.21 29.88 -4.22
C LYS A 486 -5.08 31.30 -3.66
N SER A 487 -4.83 32.30 -4.52
CA SER A 487 -4.54 33.70 -4.15
C SER A 487 -3.45 33.81 -3.09
N PRO A 488 -2.27 33.21 -3.34
CA PRO A 488 -1.21 33.08 -2.33
C PRO A 488 -0.50 34.41 -2.06
N LYS A 489 0.23 34.50 -0.94
CA LYS A 489 1.21 35.56 -0.65
C LYS A 489 2.57 35.29 -1.26
N ILE A 490 2.90 34.00 -1.44
CA ILE A 490 4.13 33.52 -2.05
C ILE A 490 3.77 32.48 -3.10
N ILE A 491 4.27 32.64 -4.33
CA ILE A 491 4.15 31.63 -5.37
C ILE A 491 5.54 31.11 -5.76
N ILE A 492 5.69 29.81 -5.80
CA ILE A 492 6.93 29.10 -6.14
C ILE A 492 6.69 28.30 -7.41
N LEU A 493 7.49 28.57 -8.43
CA LEU A 493 7.47 27.86 -9.71
C LEU A 493 8.78 27.08 -9.85
N ASP A 494 8.76 25.78 -9.55
CA ASP A 494 9.95 24.94 -9.59
C ASP A 494 10.08 24.29 -10.98
N ASP A 495 10.94 24.85 -11.83
CA ASP A 495 11.21 24.42 -13.22
C ASP A 495 9.91 24.18 -14.03
N SER A 496 8.88 24.95 -13.68
CA SER A 496 7.50 24.72 -14.12
C SER A 496 7.18 25.37 -15.47
N THR A 497 8.17 25.89 -16.17
CA THR A 497 8.05 26.43 -17.53
C THR A 497 9.01 25.76 -18.53
N SER A 498 9.75 24.75 -18.10
CA SER A 498 10.76 24.07 -18.94
C SER A 498 10.19 23.34 -20.17
N ALA A 499 8.93 22.87 -20.08
CA ALA A 499 8.22 22.22 -21.20
C ALA A 499 7.33 23.19 -22.00
N VAL A 500 7.36 24.47 -21.67
CA VAL A 500 6.64 25.54 -22.38
C VAL A 500 7.59 26.24 -23.35
N ASP A 501 7.10 26.66 -24.51
CA ASP A 501 7.89 27.45 -25.45
C ASP A 501 8.29 28.82 -24.87
N THR A 502 9.38 29.40 -25.39
CA THR A 502 9.96 30.63 -24.86
C THR A 502 9.01 31.82 -24.89
N ALA A 503 8.14 31.91 -25.91
CA ALA A 503 7.21 33.04 -26.04
C ALA A 503 6.07 32.95 -25.00
N THR A 504 5.55 31.73 -24.77
CA THR A 504 4.53 31.47 -23.75
C THR A 504 5.12 31.65 -22.34
N ASP A 505 6.37 31.20 -22.06
CA ASP A 505 7.05 31.42 -20.79
C ASP A 505 7.23 32.94 -20.49
N ALA A 506 7.67 33.72 -21.47
CA ALA A 506 7.78 35.18 -21.32
C ALA A 506 6.40 35.83 -21.06
N SER A 507 5.33 35.35 -21.70
CA SER A 507 3.96 35.85 -21.51
C SER A 507 3.45 35.52 -20.10
N ILE A 508 3.70 34.32 -19.60
CA ILE A 508 3.36 33.90 -18.21
C ILE A 508 4.10 34.81 -17.21
N ARG A 509 5.41 34.99 -17.35
CA ARG A 509 6.22 35.83 -16.45
C ARG A 509 5.75 37.27 -16.43
N ARG A 510 5.42 37.84 -17.61
CA ARG A 510 4.85 39.18 -17.72
C ARG A 510 3.50 39.27 -16.99
N ALA A 511 2.59 38.32 -17.21
CA ALA A 511 1.31 38.31 -16.57
C ALA A 511 1.43 38.16 -15.04
N LEU A 512 2.37 37.33 -14.54
CA LEU A 512 2.66 37.20 -13.12
C LEU A 512 3.20 38.52 -12.52
N ARG A 513 4.01 39.27 -13.24
CA ARG A 513 4.54 40.56 -12.78
C ARG A 513 3.43 41.62 -12.71
N GLU A 514 2.60 41.72 -13.74
CA GLU A 514 1.58 42.75 -13.87
C GLU A 514 0.34 42.50 -13.01
N ARG A 515 -0.11 41.22 -12.92
CA ARG A 515 -1.37 40.85 -12.26
C ARG A 515 -1.22 40.44 -10.80
N LEU A 516 -0.02 40.10 -10.35
CA LEU A 516 0.26 39.66 -8.98
C LEU A 516 1.14 40.70 -8.23
N ALA A 517 0.80 41.97 -8.30
CA ALA A 517 1.44 42.99 -7.50
C ALA A 517 1.29 42.64 -5.98
N GLY A 518 2.41 42.72 -5.23
CA GLY A 518 2.43 42.40 -3.80
C GLY A 518 2.56 40.92 -3.44
N VAL A 519 2.49 40.01 -4.40
CA VAL A 519 2.81 38.58 -4.20
C VAL A 519 4.29 38.35 -4.43
N THR A 520 4.99 37.67 -3.54
CA THR A 520 6.39 37.26 -3.73
C THR A 520 6.46 36.07 -4.67
N LYS A 521 7.29 36.14 -5.70
CA LYS A 521 7.38 35.12 -6.76
C LYS A 521 8.80 34.56 -6.78
N LEU A 522 8.93 33.24 -6.62
CA LEU A 522 10.18 32.50 -6.76
C LEU A 522 10.11 31.62 -8.01
N ILE A 523 11.00 31.84 -8.96
CA ILE A 523 11.08 31.09 -10.21
C ILE A 523 12.40 30.34 -10.24
N ILE A 524 12.35 29.03 -10.11
CA ILE A 524 13.50 28.17 -10.38
C ILE A 524 13.51 27.88 -11.88
N ALA A 525 14.62 28.22 -12.55
CA ALA A 525 14.77 27.91 -13.96
C ALA A 525 16.15 27.34 -14.26
N GLN A 526 16.20 26.54 -15.33
CA GLN A 526 17.45 26.06 -15.91
C GLN A 526 17.98 27.00 -16.98
N ARG A 527 17.08 27.76 -17.63
CA ARG A 527 17.44 28.76 -18.65
C ARG A 527 17.64 30.12 -18.00
N ILE A 528 18.74 30.75 -18.31
CA ILE A 528 19.08 32.07 -17.75
C ILE A 528 18.09 33.15 -18.20
N ASN A 529 17.59 33.06 -19.44
CA ASN A 529 16.61 33.97 -20.01
C ASN A 529 15.27 33.99 -19.21
N SER A 530 14.97 32.92 -18.45
CA SER A 530 13.76 32.87 -17.61
C SER A 530 13.92 33.62 -16.28
N VAL A 531 15.12 34.02 -15.89
CA VAL A 531 15.40 34.69 -14.60
C VAL A 531 16.11 36.06 -14.76
N MET A 532 16.60 36.41 -15.94
CA MET A 532 17.34 37.67 -16.18
C MET A 532 16.54 38.92 -15.79
N ASP A 533 15.22 38.89 -15.98
CA ASP A 533 14.32 39.99 -15.68
C ASP A 533 13.88 40.03 -14.21
N ALA A 534 14.35 39.11 -13.36
CA ALA A 534 13.99 39.08 -11.95
C ALA A 534 14.56 40.30 -11.20
N ASP A 535 13.88 40.75 -10.16
CA ASP A 535 14.35 41.86 -9.33
C ASP A 535 15.67 41.51 -8.65
N ARG A 536 15.81 40.23 -8.23
CA ARG A 536 17.07 39.63 -7.78
C ARG A 536 17.15 38.17 -8.20
N ILE A 537 18.38 37.68 -8.27
CA ILE A 537 18.69 36.31 -8.66
C ILE A 537 19.52 35.64 -7.56
N ILE A 538 19.12 34.47 -7.12
CA ILE A 538 19.88 33.60 -6.22
C ILE A 538 20.64 32.60 -7.08
N VAL A 539 21.95 32.57 -6.96
CA VAL A 539 22.81 31.59 -7.63
C VAL A 539 23.21 30.53 -6.63
N MET A 540 22.75 29.30 -6.87
CA MET A 540 23.06 28.15 -6.00
C MET A 540 24.21 27.34 -6.59
N ASP A 541 25.19 26.99 -5.77
CA ASP A 541 26.25 26.05 -6.12
C ASP A 541 26.58 25.17 -4.91
N LYS A 542 26.61 23.83 -5.13
CA LYS A 542 26.96 22.80 -4.12
C LYS A 542 26.33 23.05 -2.74
N GLY A 543 25.04 23.36 -2.75
CA GLY A 543 24.25 23.55 -1.52
C GLY A 543 24.46 24.91 -0.83
N LYS A 544 25.15 25.86 -1.45
CA LYS A 544 25.42 27.21 -0.93
C LYS A 544 24.92 28.29 -1.88
N VAL A 545 24.70 29.48 -1.35
CA VAL A 545 24.42 30.66 -2.15
C VAL A 545 25.78 31.23 -2.65
N ALA A 546 26.05 31.05 -3.93
CA ALA A 546 27.26 31.55 -4.58
C ALA A 546 27.15 33.03 -4.96
N GLY A 547 25.92 33.53 -5.14
CA GLY A 547 25.67 34.96 -5.45
C GLY A 547 24.19 35.31 -5.22
N TYR A 548 23.93 36.56 -4.86
CA TYR A 548 22.61 37.14 -4.70
C TYR A 548 22.60 38.60 -5.11
N GLY A 549 21.91 38.96 -6.16
CA GLY A 549 21.87 40.31 -6.72
C GLY A 549 21.10 40.38 -8.02
N THR A 550 21.20 41.54 -8.70
CA THR A 550 20.63 41.73 -10.03
C THR A 550 21.48 41.04 -11.10
N HIS A 551 20.89 40.81 -12.30
CA HIS A 551 21.63 40.25 -13.43
C HIS A 551 22.96 41.01 -13.69
N GLY A 552 22.92 42.37 -13.68
CA GLY A 552 24.10 43.19 -13.96
C GLY A 552 25.19 43.11 -12.89
N GLU A 553 24.84 42.93 -11.61
CA GLU A 553 25.76 42.70 -10.49
C GLU A 553 26.41 41.32 -10.60
N LEU A 554 25.58 40.28 -10.82
CA LEU A 554 26.04 38.90 -10.84
C LEU A 554 26.97 38.58 -12.04
N ILE A 555 26.77 39.23 -13.17
CA ILE A 555 27.68 39.10 -14.31
C ILE A 555 29.10 39.63 -13.94
N LYS A 556 29.19 40.65 -13.08
CA LYS A 556 30.47 41.21 -12.66
C LYS A 556 31.10 40.40 -11.53
N ASP A 557 30.31 40.02 -10.53
CA ASP A 557 30.81 39.59 -9.23
C ASP A 557 30.71 38.09 -8.99
N CYS A 558 29.87 37.33 -9.75
CA CYS A 558 29.66 35.90 -9.54
C CYS A 558 30.22 35.07 -10.71
N SER A 559 31.29 34.31 -10.45
CA SER A 559 31.92 33.44 -11.46
C SER A 559 30.97 32.33 -11.94
N VAL A 560 30.21 31.70 -11.03
CA VAL A 560 29.25 30.65 -11.35
C VAL A 560 28.15 31.17 -12.28
N TYR A 561 27.64 32.39 -12.00
CA TYR A 561 26.61 32.99 -12.85
C TYR A 561 27.12 33.30 -14.25
N ARG A 562 28.35 33.83 -14.34
CA ARG A 562 29.02 34.10 -15.63
C ARG A 562 29.20 32.85 -16.46
N GLU A 563 29.65 31.76 -15.84
CA GLU A 563 29.83 30.47 -16.52
C GLU A 563 28.52 29.98 -17.11
N ILE A 564 27.42 29.99 -16.31
CA ILE A 564 26.10 29.61 -16.79
C ILE A 564 25.64 30.52 -17.95
N TYR A 565 25.83 31.83 -17.82
CA TYR A 565 25.40 32.80 -18.82
C TYR A 565 26.11 32.56 -20.17
N TYR A 566 27.44 32.53 -20.17
CA TYR A 566 28.20 32.36 -21.43
C TYR A 566 27.99 30.96 -22.04
N SER A 567 27.94 29.93 -21.23
CA SER A 567 27.64 28.57 -21.71
C SER A 567 26.28 28.43 -22.41
N GLN A 568 25.28 29.23 -22.03
CA GLN A 568 23.98 29.21 -22.68
C GLN A 568 23.93 30.13 -23.90
N LYS A 569 24.62 31.27 -23.86
CA LYS A 569 24.71 32.23 -24.96
C LYS A 569 25.48 31.65 -26.16
N ASP A 570 26.62 30.99 -25.90
CA ASP A 570 27.42 30.35 -26.95
C ASP A 570 26.65 29.24 -27.68
N LYS A 571 25.72 28.55 -26.98
CA LYS A 571 24.84 27.55 -27.59
C LYS A 571 23.77 28.18 -28.49
N GLU A 572 23.17 29.30 -28.07
CA GLU A 572 22.19 30.03 -28.89
C GLU A 572 22.81 30.62 -30.18
N GLU A 573 24.06 31.05 -30.12
CA GLU A 573 24.78 31.55 -31.30
C GLU A 573 25.26 30.45 -32.27
N ASN A 574 25.42 29.22 -31.79
CA ASN A 574 25.80 28.06 -32.62
C ASN A 574 24.61 27.28 -33.22
N ASP A 575 23.41 27.38 -32.62
CA ASP A 575 22.18 26.68 -33.06
C ASP A 575 21.27 27.58 -33.92
N GLY A 576 21.55 28.90 -34.10
CA GLY A 576 20.85 29.86 -34.95
C GLY A 576 21.57 30.10 -36.27
#